data_c5dd9050fefd513a46b18ef05ec63736
#
_entry.id   c5dd9050fefd513a46b18ef05ec63736
#
_cell.length_a   1.000
_cell.length_b   1.000
_cell.length_c   1.000
_cell.angle_alpha   90.00
_cell.angle_beta   90.00
_cell.angle_gamma   90.00
#
_symmetry.space_group_name_H-M   'P 1'
#
loop_
_entity.id
_entity.type
_entity.pdbx_description
1 polymer ?
#
loop_
_entity_poly.entity_id
_entity_poly.type
_entity_poly.pdbx_seq_one_letter_code
_entity_poly.pdbx_strand_id
1 'polypeptide(L)'
;MFNPVDHPHRRFNPLTGQYVLVSPHRAKRPWQGQVEKVSQAPSQAHDPDCFLCAGNKRVTGDQNPDYRDTFVFTNDFAALMQDTPAASGQQDPLLKLEAVRGTSRVICFSPDHGKTLPELPLPAIEQVITTWMEQVAELSAQWEWVQVFENKGAVMGCSNPHPHGQLWGSDFLPNEIAREEQHQRDWLAEHGRPLLVDYVERELQDRSRIVVETAHWLAVVPFWAAWPFETLLLPKRHVPSLLDLTPELQQDLAIALKELTSRYDNLFECSFPYSMGWHFAPPRSDCPEAWQLHAHFYPPLLRSATVRKFMVGFEMLAETQRDLTPEQAAERLRALSPIHYNQTNQANEEAL
;
A
#
# COMPACT_ATOMS: atom_id res chain seq x y z
N MET A 1 -34.06 17.10 -2.70
CA MET A 1 -33.14 16.83 -3.81
C MET A 1 -32.02 15.93 -3.27
N PHE A 2 -31.56 14.94 -4.03
CA PHE A 2 -30.44 14.08 -3.62
C PHE A 2 -29.15 14.89 -3.48
N ASN A 3 -28.43 14.67 -2.37
CA ASN A 3 -27.14 15.30 -2.11
C ASN A 3 -26.16 14.23 -1.57
N PRO A 4 -25.08 13.89 -2.28
CA PRO A 4 -24.14 12.84 -1.88
C PRO A 4 -23.34 13.20 -0.61
N VAL A 5 -23.32 14.47 -0.17
CA VAL A 5 -22.67 14.91 1.06
C VAL A 5 -23.49 14.52 2.30
N ASP A 6 -24.81 14.37 2.17
CA ASP A 6 -25.72 14.13 3.28
C ASP A 6 -26.50 12.81 3.19
N HIS A 7 -26.75 12.32 1.99
CA HIS A 7 -27.60 11.15 1.78
C HIS A 7 -26.81 9.86 1.55
N PRO A 8 -27.26 8.71 2.07
CA PRO A 8 -26.66 7.42 1.75
C PRO A 8 -26.70 7.13 0.25
N HIS A 9 -25.61 6.59 -0.24
CA HIS A 9 -25.48 6.20 -1.64
C HIS A 9 -24.42 5.12 -1.82
N ARG A 10 -24.38 4.49 -2.97
CA ARG A 10 -23.38 3.49 -3.33
C ARG A 10 -22.42 4.07 -4.37
N ARG A 11 -21.14 3.81 -4.22
CA ARG A 11 -20.09 4.17 -5.18
C ARG A 11 -19.49 2.92 -5.79
N PHE A 12 -19.42 2.91 -7.12
CA PHE A 12 -18.89 1.79 -7.86
C PHE A 12 -17.38 1.83 -7.93
N ASN A 13 -16.75 0.66 -7.65
CA ASN A 13 -15.32 0.44 -7.85
C ASN A 13 -15.11 -0.23 -9.22
N PRO A 14 -14.58 0.48 -10.21
CA PRO A 14 -14.43 -0.07 -11.55
C PRO A 14 -13.29 -1.11 -11.66
N LEU A 15 -12.34 -1.14 -10.72
CA LEU A 15 -11.29 -2.15 -10.69
C LEU A 15 -11.81 -3.53 -10.28
N THR A 16 -12.84 -3.59 -9.44
CA THR A 16 -13.32 -4.86 -8.87
C THR A 16 -14.76 -5.20 -9.23
N GLY A 17 -15.49 -4.27 -9.86
CA GLY A 17 -16.91 -4.43 -10.16
C GLY A 17 -17.83 -4.37 -8.94
N GLN A 18 -17.32 -3.94 -7.79
CA GLN A 18 -18.04 -3.92 -6.52
C GLN A 18 -18.53 -2.52 -6.15
N TYR A 19 -19.53 -2.46 -5.28
CA TYR A 19 -20.02 -1.21 -4.71
C TYR A 19 -19.56 -1.03 -3.26
N VAL A 20 -19.41 0.23 -2.86
CA VAL A 20 -19.18 0.64 -1.48
C VAL A 20 -20.36 1.51 -1.05
N LEU A 21 -21.02 1.15 0.05
CA LEU A 21 -22.08 1.95 0.65
C LEU A 21 -21.45 3.10 1.44
N VAL A 22 -21.78 4.34 1.05
CA VAL A 22 -21.33 5.56 1.72
C VAL A 22 -22.50 6.18 2.47
N SER A 23 -22.33 6.40 3.78
CA SER A 23 -23.38 6.90 4.67
C SER A 23 -22.92 8.18 5.43
N PRO A 24 -22.81 9.34 4.74
CA PRO A 24 -22.16 10.54 5.27
C PRO A 24 -22.79 11.08 6.55
N HIS A 25 -24.13 10.98 6.67
CA HIS A 25 -24.87 11.44 7.87
C HIS A 25 -24.42 10.75 9.16
N ARG A 26 -23.87 9.53 9.09
CA ARG A 26 -23.36 8.78 10.25
C ARG A 26 -22.04 9.35 10.78
N ALA A 27 -21.28 10.08 9.96
CA ALA A 27 -20.08 10.78 10.43
C ALA A 27 -20.38 11.86 11.48
N LYS A 28 -21.62 12.37 11.49
CA LYS A 28 -22.13 13.36 12.48
C LYS A 28 -22.44 12.76 13.85
N ARG A 29 -22.37 11.41 14.01
CA ARG A 29 -22.65 10.73 15.27
C ARG A 29 -21.60 11.12 16.32
N PRO A 30 -22.02 11.58 17.54
CA PRO A 30 -21.09 11.87 18.62
C PRO A 30 -20.24 10.66 18.97
N TRP A 31 -18.93 10.85 19.03
CA TRP A 31 -18.01 9.81 19.47
C TRP A 31 -17.92 9.83 21.00
N GLN A 32 -18.26 8.72 21.63
CA GLN A 32 -18.18 8.53 23.10
C GLN A 32 -17.02 7.58 23.49
N GLY A 33 -16.18 7.19 22.54
CA GLY A 33 -15.06 6.28 22.79
C GLY A 33 -13.83 7.02 23.32
N GLN A 34 -12.93 6.25 23.92
CA GLN A 34 -11.65 6.72 24.47
C GLN A 34 -10.73 7.21 23.36
N VAL A 35 -10.05 8.33 23.59
CA VAL A 35 -8.96 8.85 22.76
C VAL A 35 -7.69 8.79 23.62
N GLU A 36 -6.81 7.84 23.35
CA GLU A 36 -5.55 7.69 24.06
C GLU A 36 -4.42 8.32 23.23
N LYS A 37 -3.50 9.03 23.86
CA LYS A 37 -2.23 9.41 23.24
C LYS A 37 -1.31 8.21 23.25
N VAL A 38 -0.79 7.85 22.10
CA VAL A 38 0.24 6.79 22.01
C VAL A 38 1.55 7.40 22.46
N SER A 39 2.11 6.88 23.57
CA SER A 39 3.48 7.18 23.95
C SER A 39 4.40 6.47 22.95
N GLN A 40 5.18 7.22 22.19
CA GLN A 40 6.23 6.65 21.35
C GLN A 40 7.45 6.36 22.23
N ALA A 41 7.89 5.10 22.25
CA ALA A 41 9.21 4.77 22.81
C ALA A 41 10.31 5.42 21.95
N PRO A 42 11.44 5.83 22.54
CA PRO A 42 12.57 6.33 21.77
C PRO A 42 12.99 5.31 20.71
N SER A 43 13.05 5.75 19.47
CA SER A 43 13.49 4.92 18.35
C SER A 43 14.99 4.68 18.45
N GLN A 44 15.42 3.42 18.45
CA GLN A 44 16.83 3.04 18.42
C GLN A 44 17.25 2.82 16.96
N ALA A 45 18.42 3.33 16.58
CA ALA A 45 18.95 3.11 15.22
C ALA A 45 19.34 1.64 14.96
N HIS A 46 19.69 0.90 16.03
CA HIS A 46 20.02 -0.52 15.99
C HIS A 46 19.50 -1.21 17.26
N ASP A 47 18.82 -2.33 17.08
CA ASP A 47 18.36 -3.19 18.17
C ASP A 47 19.15 -4.52 18.09
N PRO A 48 19.96 -4.87 19.13
CA PRO A 48 20.77 -6.09 19.13
C PRO A 48 19.93 -7.38 19.09
N ASP A 49 18.67 -7.34 19.50
CA ASP A 49 17.76 -8.48 19.51
C ASP A 49 16.89 -8.58 18.25
N CYS A 50 16.99 -7.60 17.33
CA CYS A 50 16.23 -7.59 16.10
C CYS A 50 16.82 -8.53 15.06
N PHE A 51 16.03 -9.46 14.54
CA PHE A 51 16.43 -10.40 13.48
C PHE A 51 16.72 -9.75 12.12
N LEU A 52 16.32 -8.49 11.92
CA LEU A 52 16.48 -7.78 10.65
C LEU A 52 17.64 -6.78 10.65
N CYS A 53 18.11 -6.33 11.81
CA CYS A 53 19.21 -5.37 11.88
C CYS A 53 20.50 -5.90 11.23
N ALA A 54 21.28 -4.99 10.66
CA ALA A 54 22.57 -5.28 10.06
C ALA A 54 23.50 -5.98 11.08
N GLY A 55 24.22 -7.03 10.65
CA GLY A 55 25.13 -7.80 11.48
C GLY A 55 24.48 -8.76 12.50
N ASN A 56 23.16 -8.72 12.70
CA ASN A 56 22.47 -9.61 13.63
C ASN A 56 22.19 -10.99 13.01
N LYS A 57 21.91 -11.97 13.86
CA LYS A 57 21.52 -13.31 13.43
C LYS A 57 20.01 -13.39 13.23
N ARG A 58 19.59 -14.02 12.14
CA ARG A 58 18.21 -14.38 11.87
C ARG A 58 17.77 -15.60 12.70
N VAL A 59 16.46 -15.89 12.65
CA VAL A 59 15.89 -17.04 13.39
C VAL A 59 16.49 -18.37 12.96
N THR A 60 16.87 -18.52 11.68
CA THR A 60 17.54 -19.71 11.14
C THR A 60 19.00 -19.87 11.61
N GLY A 61 19.59 -18.83 12.24
CA GLY A 61 20.97 -18.76 12.63
C GLY A 61 21.90 -18.12 11.60
N ASP A 62 21.41 -17.82 10.40
CA ASP A 62 22.13 -17.08 9.38
C ASP A 62 22.43 -15.66 9.86
N GLN A 63 23.59 -15.13 9.51
CA GLN A 63 23.97 -13.77 9.88
C GLN A 63 23.66 -12.80 8.74
N ASN A 64 22.93 -11.71 9.08
CA ASN A 64 22.77 -10.62 8.16
C ASN A 64 24.11 -9.97 7.83
N PRO A 65 24.39 -9.54 6.60
CA PRO A 65 25.55 -8.72 6.29
C PRO A 65 25.46 -7.37 7.02
N ASP A 66 26.58 -6.68 7.10
CA ASP A 66 26.64 -5.29 7.56
C ASP A 66 26.16 -4.37 6.41
N TYR A 67 24.87 -4.47 6.08
CA TYR A 67 24.27 -3.71 4.98
C TYR A 67 24.10 -2.24 5.35
N ARG A 68 24.28 -1.36 4.36
CA ARG A 68 24.24 0.11 4.54
C ARG A 68 23.05 0.78 3.86
N ASP A 69 22.39 0.04 2.97
CA ASP A 69 21.24 0.49 2.18
C ASP A 69 20.08 -0.50 2.40
N THR A 70 19.44 -0.95 1.34
CA THR A 70 18.45 -2.03 1.38
C THR A 70 19.11 -3.39 1.53
N PHE A 71 18.39 -4.33 2.17
CA PHE A 71 18.83 -5.72 2.25
C PHE A 71 17.69 -6.67 1.92
N VAL A 72 17.93 -7.59 0.98
CA VAL A 72 16.93 -8.57 0.50
C VAL A 72 17.39 -9.98 0.86
N PHE A 73 16.46 -10.78 1.38
CA PHE A 73 16.72 -12.20 1.64
C PHE A 73 15.43 -13.02 1.50
N THR A 74 15.56 -14.33 1.26
CA THR A 74 14.42 -15.25 1.28
C THR A 74 13.88 -15.36 2.69
N ASN A 75 12.56 -15.18 2.86
CA ASN A 75 11.91 -15.22 4.17
C ASN A 75 12.15 -16.60 4.84
N ASP A 76 12.63 -16.57 6.08
CA ASP A 76 12.90 -17.77 6.87
C ASP A 76 11.63 -18.63 7.11
N PHE A 77 10.46 -18.00 7.04
CA PHE A 77 9.13 -18.62 7.14
C PHE A 77 8.30 -18.30 5.90
N ALA A 78 8.83 -18.66 4.71
CA ALA A 78 8.16 -18.38 3.45
C ALA A 78 6.77 -19.03 3.37
N ALA A 79 5.77 -18.25 2.99
CA ALA A 79 4.42 -18.77 2.75
C ALA A 79 4.31 -19.60 1.47
N LEU A 80 5.17 -19.34 0.48
CA LEU A 80 5.28 -20.06 -0.78
C LEU A 80 6.63 -20.76 -0.87
N MET A 81 6.62 -21.98 -1.37
CA MET A 81 7.81 -22.83 -1.53
C MET A 81 8.04 -23.13 -3.02
N GLN A 82 9.30 -23.14 -3.45
CA GLN A 82 9.65 -23.38 -4.86
C GLN A 82 9.49 -24.86 -5.26
N ASP A 83 9.62 -25.77 -4.31
CA ASP A 83 9.67 -27.22 -4.47
C ASP A 83 8.39 -27.94 -4.05
N THR A 84 7.27 -27.22 -3.91
CA THR A 84 5.98 -27.84 -3.60
C THR A 84 5.67 -28.94 -4.62
N PRO A 85 5.43 -30.20 -4.19
CA PRO A 85 5.06 -31.29 -5.08
C PRO A 85 3.72 -31.03 -5.76
N ALA A 86 3.52 -31.58 -6.95
CA ALA A 86 2.23 -31.53 -7.62
C ALA A 86 1.15 -32.25 -6.78
N ALA A 87 -0.04 -31.67 -6.71
CA ALA A 87 -1.16 -32.32 -6.07
C ALA A 87 -1.55 -33.58 -6.86
N SER A 88 -1.75 -34.68 -6.13
CA SER A 88 -2.19 -35.96 -6.70
C SER A 88 -3.59 -36.29 -6.15
N GLY A 89 -4.47 -36.82 -7.00
CA GLY A 89 -5.77 -37.33 -6.61
C GLY A 89 -6.93 -36.81 -7.45
N GLN A 90 -8.10 -37.45 -7.26
CA GLN A 90 -9.32 -37.03 -7.90
C GLN A 90 -9.87 -35.81 -7.17
N GLN A 91 -10.11 -34.73 -7.90
CA GLN A 91 -10.66 -33.49 -7.29
C GLN A 91 -12.19 -33.59 -7.20
N ASP A 92 -12.70 -33.46 -5.99
CA ASP A 92 -14.12 -33.22 -5.76
C ASP A 92 -14.46 -31.78 -6.21
N PRO A 93 -15.53 -31.56 -6.99
CA PRO A 93 -15.88 -30.22 -7.47
C PRO A 93 -16.17 -29.21 -6.34
N LEU A 94 -16.53 -29.68 -5.14
CA LEU A 94 -16.75 -28.84 -3.95
C LEU A 94 -15.52 -28.73 -3.04
N LEU A 95 -14.52 -29.58 -3.23
CA LEU A 95 -13.31 -29.64 -2.39
C LEU A 95 -12.05 -29.50 -3.25
N LYS A 96 -12.05 -28.53 -4.15
CA LYS A 96 -10.92 -28.24 -5.04
C LYS A 96 -9.72 -27.72 -4.24
N LEU A 97 -8.56 -28.27 -4.55
CA LEU A 97 -7.28 -27.76 -4.09
C LEU A 97 -6.27 -27.79 -5.25
N GLU A 98 -5.35 -26.85 -5.24
CA GLU A 98 -4.26 -26.76 -6.21
C GLU A 98 -2.94 -26.66 -5.45
N ALA A 99 -1.93 -27.44 -5.88
CA ALA A 99 -0.58 -27.24 -5.37
C ALA A 99 -0.01 -25.97 -6.02
N VAL A 100 0.55 -25.10 -5.20
CA VAL A 100 1.13 -23.83 -5.66
C VAL A 100 2.61 -23.77 -5.33
N ARG A 101 3.36 -23.09 -6.20
CA ARG A 101 4.78 -22.83 -6.02
C ARG A 101 5.04 -21.34 -6.01
N GLY A 102 6.12 -20.96 -5.35
CA GLY A 102 6.50 -19.56 -5.33
C GLY A 102 7.71 -19.30 -4.45
N THR A 103 7.94 -18.03 -4.19
CA THR A 103 8.98 -17.57 -3.29
C THR A 103 8.47 -16.39 -2.48
N SER A 104 9.00 -16.23 -1.26
CA SER A 104 8.72 -15.06 -0.42
C SER A 104 10.04 -14.44 0.00
N ARG A 105 10.19 -13.13 -0.23
CA ARG A 105 11.37 -12.35 0.15
C ARG A 105 11.00 -11.24 1.10
N VAL A 106 11.95 -10.89 1.97
CA VAL A 106 11.89 -9.71 2.84
C VAL A 106 12.86 -8.66 2.30
N ILE A 107 12.46 -7.39 2.32
CA ILE A 107 13.31 -6.24 2.00
C ILE A 107 13.38 -5.36 3.23
N CYS A 108 14.53 -5.27 3.89
CA CYS A 108 14.80 -4.22 4.86
C CYS A 108 15.04 -2.91 4.10
N PHE A 109 14.34 -1.83 4.46
CA PHE A 109 14.39 -0.57 3.72
C PHE A 109 15.64 0.25 4.02
N SER A 110 16.20 0.11 5.21
CA SER A 110 17.44 0.74 5.64
C SER A 110 18.06 -0.03 6.81
N PRO A 111 19.33 0.21 7.16
CA PRO A 111 19.92 -0.36 8.36
C PRO A 111 19.37 0.26 9.65
N ASP A 112 18.73 1.42 9.59
CA ASP A 112 18.18 2.13 10.75
C ASP A 112 16.86 1.49 11.18
N HIS A 113 16.91 0.81 12.36
CA HIS A 113 15.77 0.11 12.94
C HIS A 113 14.57 1.01 13.24
N GLY A 114 14.82 2.27 13.47
CA GLY A 114 13.83 3.20 13.97
C GLY A 114 13.20 4.12 12.94
N LYS A 115 13.73 4.19 11.71
CA LYS A 115 13.25 5.12 10.68
C LYS A 115 12.36 4.45 9.67
N THR A 116 11.08 4.77 9.73
CA THR A 116 10.10 4.36 8.73
C THR A 116 10.22 5.19 7.45
N LEU A 117 9.55 4.76 6.38
CA LEU A 117 9.66 5.35 5.03
C LEU A 117 9.53 6.89 4.99
N PRO A 118 8.57 7.56 5.68
CA PRO A 118 8.48 9.03 5.69
C PRO A 118 9.69 9.73 6.35
N GLU A 119 10.42 9.04 7.22
CA GLU A 119 11.58 9.60 7.93
C GLU A 119 12.89 9.42 7.16
N LEU A 120 12.92 8.54 6.15
CA LEU A 120 14.08 8.32 5.29
C LEU A 120 14.37 9.56 4.41
N PRO A 121 15.65 9.84 4.11
CA PRO A 121 16.00 10.82 3.09
C PRO A 121 15.58 10.34 1.69
N LEU A 122 15.30 11.26 0.77
CA LEU A 122 14.86 10.92 -0.58
C LEU A 122 15.76 9.90 -1.31
N PRO A 123 17.11 10.01 -1.27
CA PRO A 123 17.96 9.01 -1.90
C PRO A 123 17.76 7.58 -1.34
N ALA A 124 17.45 7.44 -0.06
CA ALA A 124 17.16 6.12 0.52
C ALA A 124 15.82 5.57 0.05
N ILE A 125 14.80 6.41 -0.13
CA ILE A 125 13.52 6.01 -0.72
C ILE A 125 13.70 5.63 -2.20
N GLU A 126 14.50 6.38 -2.96
CA GLU A 126 14.88 6.02 -4.34
C GLU A 126 15.56 4.66 -4.40
N GLN A 127 16.44 4.34 -3.43
CA GLN A 127 17.07 3.02 -3.33
C GLN A 127 16.05 1.91 -3.05
N VAL A 128 15.04 2.16 -2.19
CA VAL A 128 13.95 1.20 -1.96
C VAL A 128 13.18 0.94 -3.26
N ILE A 129 12.84 1.99 -4.02
CA ILE A 129 12.15 1.88 -5.31
C ILE A 129 13.01 1.06 -6.30
N THR A 130 14.30 1.37 -6.39
CA THR A 130 15.25 0.62 -7.23
C THR A 130 15.26 -0.85 -6.86
N THR A 131 15.32 -1.16 -5.56
CA THR A 131 15.28 -2.54 -5.07
C THR A 131 13.96 -3.24 -5.43
N TRP A 132 12.80 -2.57 -5.32
CA TRP A 132 11.54 -3.14 -5.79
C TRP A 132 11.60 -3.50 -7.28
N MET A 133 12.10 -2.59 -8.12
CA MET A 133 12.22 -2.82 -9.57
C MET A 133 13.14 -3.99 -9.89
N GLU A 134 14.32 -4.04 -9.27
CA GLU A 134 15.29 -5.13 -9.47
C GLU A 134 14.71 -6.50 -9.07
N GLN A 135 14.03 -6.54 -7.92
CA GLN A 135 13.41 -7.77 -7.44
C GLN A 135 12.21 -8.18 -8.30
N VAL A 136 11.39 -7.25 -8.75
CA VAL A 136 10.30 -7.52 -9.70
C VAL A 136 10.88 -8.03 -11.02
N ALA A 137 11.94 -7.43 -11.58
CA ALA A 137 12.57 -7.89 -12.81
C ALA A 137 13.10 -9.32 -12.69
N GLU A 138 13.79 -9.64 -11.59
CA GLU A 138 14.32 -10.99 -11.34
C GLU A 138 13.19 -12.02 -11.20
N LEU A 139 12.20 -11.74 -10.37
CA LEU A 139 11.13 -12.70 -10.05
C LEU A 139 10.15 -12.90 -11.22
N SER A 140 9.88 -11.85 -12.00
CA SER A 140 9.01 -11.91 -13.18
C SER A 140 9.52 -12.86 -14.27
N ALA A 141 10.81 -13.18 -14.29
CA ALA A 141 11.35 -14.17 -15.20
C ALA A 141 10.86 -15.60 -14.91
N GLN A 142 10.44 -15.87 -13.66
CA GLN A 142 10.08 -17.21 -13.18
C GLN A 142 8.60 -17.36 -12.83
N TRP A 143 7.97 -16.30 -12.31
CA TRP A 143 6.64 -16.36 -11.69
C TRP A 143 5.57 -15.65 -12.55
N GLU A 144 4.34 -16.13 -12.42
CA GLU A 144 3.16 -15.53 -13.08
C GLU A 144 2.80 -14.16 -12.46
N TRP A 145 3.02 -14.03 -11.15
CA TRP A 145 2.75 -12.80 -10.41
C TRP A 145 3.87 -12.50 -9.41
N VAL A 146 4.15 -11.23 -9.21
CA VAL A 146 5.06 -10.73 -8.17
C VAL A 146 4.35 -9.63 -7.38
N GLN A 147 3.99 -9.92 -6.15
CA GLN A 147 3.38 -8.95 -5.24
C GLN A 147 4.45 -8.25 -4.41
N VAL A 148 4.58 -6.95 -4.57
CA VAL A 148 5.37 -6.08 -3.69
C VAL A 148 4.42 -5.45 -2.68
N PHE A 149 4.71 -5.58 -1.37
CA PHE A 149 3.85 -5.02 -0.33
C PHE A 149 4.61 -4.70 0.96
N GLU A 150 4.01 -3.85 1.78
CA GLU A 150 4.45 -3.52 3.14
C GLU A 150 3.26 -3.60 4.10
N ASN A 151 3.48 -4.18 5.28
CA ASN A 151 2.59 -4.06 6.43
C ASN A 151 3.31 -3.21 7.49
N LYS A 152 2.95 -1.94 7.60
CA LYS A 152 3.50 -1.01 8.60
C LYS A 152 2.69 -1.09 9.88
N GLY A 153 3.37 -1.38 10.99
CA GLY A 153 2.80 -1.40 12.34
C GLY A 153 2.20 -2.75 12.77
N ALA A 154 2.32 -3.07 14.05
CA ALA A 154 1.87 -4.33 14.63
C ALA A 154 0.36 -4.60 14.41
N VAL A 155 -0.43 -3.55 14.30
CA VAL A 155 -1.88 -3.60 14.05
C VAL A 155 -2.22 -4.16 12.67
N MET A 156 -1.28 -4.05 11.72
CA MET A 156 -1.39 -4.61 10.36
C MET A 156 -0.72 -5.99 10.25
N GLY A 157 -0.39 -6.62 11.37
CA GLY A 157 0.27 -7.94 11.37
C GLY A 157 1.79 -7.89 11.17
N CYS A 158 2.40 -6.70 11.25
CA CYS A 158 3.85 -6.58 11.22
C CYS A 158 4.43 -7.13 12.51
N SER A 159 5.18 -8.24 12.42
CA SER A 159 5.76 -8.94 13.58
C SER A 159 7.10 -8.37 14.03
N ASN A 160 7.77 -7.59 13.19
CA ASN A 160 9.08 -6.99 13.47
C ASN A 160 9.00 -5.47 13.23
N PRO A 161 9.33 -4.62 14.22
CA PRO A 161 9.25 -3.17 14.08
C PRO A 161 10.28 -2.56 13.14
N HIS A 162 11.37 -3.27 12.81
CA HIS A 162 12.34 -2.82 11.81
C HIS A 162 11.65 -2.60 10.46
N PRO A 163 11.73 -1.41 9.83
CA PRO A 163 11.02 -1.10 8.61
C PRO A 163 11.40 -2.02 7.45
N HIS A 164 10.43 -2.79 6.99
CA HIS A 164 10.62 -3.75 5.92
C HIS A 164 9.37 -3.96 5.09
N GLY A 165 9.57 -4.32 3.84
CA GLY A 165 8.53 -4.82 2.94
C GLY A 165 8.77 -6.28 2.56
N GLN A 166 7.89 -6.80 1.73
CA GLN A 166 7.97 -8.17 1.24
C GLN A 166 7.70 -8.23 -0.27
N LEU A 167 8.22 -9.29 -0.89
CA LEU A 167 7.84 -9.69 -2.26
C LEU A 167 7.46 -11.17 -2.25
N TRP A 168 6.32 -11.46 -2.83
CA TRP A 168 5.88 -12.84 -3.06
C TRP A 168 5.75 -13.09 -4.57
N GLY A 169 6.52 -14.04 -5.09
CA GLY A 169 6.37 -14.55 -6.44
C GLY A 169 5.55 -15.82 -6.43
N SER A 170 4.55 -15.96 -7.30
CA SER A 170 3.65 -17.13 -7.37
C SER A 170 3.49 -17.62 -8.81
N ASP A 171 3.25 -18.95 -8.96
CA ASP A 171 2.94 -19.61 -10.23
C ASP A 171 1.46 -19.53 -10.61
N PHE A 172 0.71 -18.66 -9.98
CA PHE A 172 -0.70 -18.37 -10.25
C PHE A 172 -0.97 -16.88 -10.15
N LEU A 173 -2.04 -16.42 -10.80
CA LEU A 173 -2.52 -15.05 -10.70
C LEU A 173 -3.52 -14.96 -9.51
N PRO A 174 -3.24 -14.14 -8.47
CA PRO A 174 -4.15 -13.97 -7.33
C PRO A 174 -5.51 -13.41 -7.72
N ASN A 175 -6.55 -13.73 -6.94
CA ASN A 175 -7.93 -13.38 -7.26
C ASN A 175 -8.18 -11.89 -7.50
N GLU A 176 -7.57 -11.00 -6.69
CA GLU A 176 -7.77 -9.56 -6.86
C GLU A 176 -7.12 -9.07 -8.15
N ILE A 177 -5.92 -9.55 -8.46
CA ILE A 177 -5.20 -9.21 -9.69
C ILE A 177 -5.95 -9.73 -10.93
N ALA A 178 -6.45 -10.97 -10.89
CA ALA A 178 -7.26 -11.53 -11.97
C ALA A 178 -8.55 -10.74 -12.22
N ARG A 179 -9.17 -10.24 -11.15
CA ARG A 179 -10.36 -9.40 -11.24
C ARG A 179 -10.03 -8.04 -11.85
N GLU A 180 -8.97 -7.39 -11.40
CA GLU A 180 -8.52 -6.11 -11.96
C GLU A 180 -8.07 -6.25 -13.41
N GLU A 181 -7.37 -7.32 -13.77
CA GLU A 181 -7.02 -7.65 -15.17
C GLU A 181 -8.26 -7.66 -16.04
N GLN A 182 -9.31 -8.38 -15.64
CA GLN A 182 -10.53 -8.49 -16.40
C GLN A 182 -11.20 -7.12 -16.60
N HIS A 183 -11.38 -6.35 -15.52
CA HIS A 183 -12.04 -5.06 -15.58
C HIS A 183 -11.25 -4.00 -16.36
N GLN A 184 -9.92 -3.99 -16.25
CA GLN A 184 -9.07 -3.06 -17.00
C GLN A 184 -9.07 -3.40 -18.49
N ARG A 185 -9.07 -4.68 -18.87
CA ARG A 185 -9.18 -5.15 -20.26
C ARG A 185 -10.54 -4.79 -20.87
N ASP A 186 -11.62 -5.05 -20.14
CA ASP A 186 -12.98 -4.73 -20.60
C ASP A 186 -13.14 -3.22 -20.84
N TRP A 187 -12.61 -2.40 -19.93
CA TRP A 187 -12.61 -0.95 -20.08
C TRP A 187 -11.81 -0.50 -21.30
N LEU A 188 -10.60 -1.02 -21.49
CA LEU A 188 -9.79 -0.70 -22.65
C LEU A 188 -10.49 -1.07 -23.96
N ALA A 189 -11.11 -2.25 -24.01
CA ALA A 189 -11.85 -2.72 -25.19
C ALA A 189 -13.06 -1.83 -25.52
N GLU A 190 -13.76 -1.34 -24.49
CA GLU A 190 -14.95 -0.49 -24.65
C GLU A 190 -14.59 0.98 -24.96
N HIS A 191 -13.55 1.52 -24.31
CA HIS A 191 -13.25 2.96 -24.33
C HIS A 191 -11.98 3.33 -25.11
N GLY A 192 -11.16 2.34 -25.50
CA GLY A 192 -9.91 2.55 -26.24
C GLY A 192 -8.77 3.19 -25.41
N ARG A 193 -8.92 3.27 -24.09
CA ARG A 193 -7.95 3.86 -23.15
C ARG A 193 -7.91 3.07 -21.85
N PRO A 194 -6.75 3.00 -21.15
CA PRO A 194 -6.66 2.31 -19.87
C PRO A 194 -7.55 2.96 -18.80
N LEU A 195 -8.20 2.13 -17.99
CA LEU A 195 -9.18 2.55 -16.98
C LEU A 195 -8.65 3.61 -16.03
N LEU A 196 -7.49 3.35 -15.42
CA LEU A 196 -6.93 4.25 -14.41
C LEU A 196 -6.29 5.50 -15.01
N VAL A 197 -5.89 5.50 -16.28
CA VAL A 197 -5.50 6.73 -17.00
C VAL A 197 -6.70 7.66 -17.15
N ASP A 198 -7.84 7.13 -17.55
CA ASP A 198 -9.09 7.86 -17.62
C ASP A 198 -9.56 8.35 -16.24
N TYR A 199 -9.31 7.55 -15.19
CA TYR A 199 -9.62 7.91 -13.82
C TYR A 199 -8.76 9.09 -13.34
N VAL A 200 -7.45 9.05 -13.60
CA VAL A 200 -6.52 10.16 -13.28
C VAL A 200 -7.00 11.48 -13.90
N GLU A 201 -7.40 11.49 -15.15
CA GLU A 201 -7.90 12.70 -15.81
C GLU A 201 -9.13 13.28 -15.11
N ARG A 202 -10.07 12.42 -14.67
CA ARG A 202 -11.25 12.85 -13.91
C ARG A 202 -10.89 13.43 -12.56
N GLU A 203 -9.94 12.80 -11.85
CA GLU A 203 -9.48 13.29 -10.56
C GLU A 203 -8.74 14.63 -10.69
N LEU A 204 -7.92 14.81 -11.73
CA LEU A 204 -7.25 16.08 -12.04
C LEU A 204 -8.23 17.21 -12.38
N GLN A 205 -9.39 16.88 -12.97
CA GLN A 205 -10.46 17.85 -13.25
C GLN A 205 -11.27 18.22 -12.01
N ASP A 206 -11.67 17.23 -11.21
CA ASP A 206 -12.49 17.40 -9.98
C ASP A 206 -11.66 17.99 -8.82
N ARG A 207 -10.44 17.46 -8.59
CA ARG A 207 -9.48 17.83 -7.54
C ARG A 207 -9.94 17.61 -6.10
N SER A 208 -11.19 17.24 -5.85
CA SER A 208 -11.74 17.13 -4.49
C SER A 208 -11.10 16.00 -3.67
N ARG A 209 -10.62 14.93 -4.33
CA ARG A 209 -10.06 13.73 -3.70
C ARG A 209 -8.53 13.64 -3.78
N ILE A 210 -7.86 14.63 -4.38
CA ILE A 210 -6.39 14.68 -4.46
C ILE A 210 -5.80 14.95 -3.07
N VAL A 211 -4.83 14.15 -2.67
CA VAL A 211 -4.04 14.28 -1.43
C VAL A 211 -2.65 14.81 -1.71
N VAL A 212 -1.95 14.21 -2.69
CA VAL A 212 -0.62 14.62 -3.15
C VAL A 212 -0.64 14.70 -4.67
N GLU A 213 -0.06 15.75 -5.21
CA GLU A 213 0.19 15.91 -6.64
C GLU A 213 1.61 16.40 -6.85
N THR A 214 2.43 15.59 -7.53
CA THR A 214 3.79 15.94 -7.94
C THR A 214 3.84 16.16 -9.46
N ALA A 215 5.03 16.31 -10.03
CA ALA A 215 5.18 16.46 -11.47
C ALA A 215 4.57 15.30 -12.26
N HIS A 216 4.78 14.06 -11.78
CA HIS A 216 4.41 12.84 -12.51
C HIS A 216 3.43 11.92 -11.77
N TRP A 217 3.22 12.11 -10.46
CA TRP A 217 2.41 11.23 -9.63
C TRP A 217 1.21 11.93 -9.02
N LEU A 218 0.19 11.14 -8.74
CA LEU A 218 -1.04 11.55 -8.09
C LEU A 218 -1.38 10.55 -6.98
N ALA A 219 -1.58 11.04 -5.76
CA ALA A 219 -2.20 10.27 -4.69
C ALA A 219 -3.60 10.81 -4.41
N VAL A 220 -4.60 9.94 -4.50
CA VAL A 220 -6.01 10.29 -4.28
C VAL A 220 -6.63 9.38 -3.22
N VAL A 221 -7.64 9.88 -2.52
CA VAL A 221 -8.60 8.98 -1.86
C VAL A 221 -9.57 8.53 -2.94
N PRO A 222 -9.57 7.26 -3.38
CA PRO A 222 -10.35 6.85 -4.54
C PRO A 222 -11.85 7.06 -4.30
N PHE A 223 -12.60 7.37 -5.36
CA PHE A 223 -14.04 7.62 -5.31
C PHE A 223 -14.82 6.51 -4.58
N TRP A 224 -14.30 5.29 -4.67
CA TRP A 224 -14.84 4.07 -4.07
C TRP A 224 -14.10 3.62 -2.80
N ALA A 225 -13.35 4.49 -2.13
CA ALA A 225 -12.55 4.12 -0.97
C ALA A 225 -13.36 3.35 0.07
N ALA A 226 -12.81 2.20 0.47
CA ALA A 226 -13.40 1.28 1.44
C ALA A 226 -12.87 1.52 2.86
N TRP A 227 -11.58 1.86 3.00
CA TRP A 227 -10.97 2.19 4.29
C TRP A 227 -11.01 3.70 4.56
N PRO A 228 -10.97 4.14 5.84
CA PRO A 228 -11.21 5.56 6.21
C PRO A 228 -10.32 6.58 5.51
N PHE A 229 -9.04 6.27 5.36
CA PHE A 229 -8.04 7.11 4.70
C PHE A 229 -7.30 6.32 3.62
N GLU A 230 -8.00 5.40 2.98
CA GLU A 230 -7.49 4.67 1.82
C GLU A 230 -6.97 5.65 0.78
N THR A 231 -5.79 5.36 0.21
CA THR A 231 -5.31 6.11 -0.94
C THR A 231 -4.85 5.19 -2.05
N LEU A 232 -4.94 5.72 -3.25
CA LEU A 232 -4.43 5.15 -4.48
C LEU A 232 -3.33 6.10 -4.99
N LEU A 233 -2.11 5.58 -5.15
CA LEU A 233 -0.98 6.31 -5.72
C LEU A 233 -0.68 5.77 -7.10
N LEU A 234 -0.69 6.64 -8.11
CA LEU A 234 -0.53 6.24 -9.50
C LEU A 234 0.14 7.35 -10.34
N PRO A 235 0.85 6.99 -11.45
CA PRO A 235 1.43 7.97 -12.34
C PRO A 235 0.34 8.70 -13.14
N LYS A 236 0.60 9.99 -13.46
CA LYS A 236 -0.33 10.83 -14.25
C LYS A 236 -0.35 10.46 -15.74
N ARG A 237 0.68 9.79 -16.23
CA ARG A 237 0.75 9.23 -17.59
C ARG A 237 0.61 7.70 -17.55
N HIS A 238 0.36 7.11 -18.70
CA HIS A 238 0.31 5.65 -18.82
C HIS A 238 1.67 5.01 -18.54
N VAL A 239 1.73 4.15 -17.54
CA VAL A 239 2.88 3.33 -17.12
C VAL A 239 2.33 1.98 -16.67
N PRO A 240 2.49 0.90 -17.46
CA PRO A 240 1.90 -0.40 -17.15
C PRO A 240 2.54 -1.12 -15.96
N SER A 241 3.84 -0.94 -15.73
CA SER A 241 4.59 -1.73 -14.75
C SER A 241 5.64 -0.88 -14.02
N LEU A 242 6.08 -1.37 -12.85
CA LEU A 242 7.27 -0.86 -12.15
C LEU A 242 8.52 -0.88 -13.05
N LEU A 243 8.60 -1.83 -13.98
CA LEU A 243 9.74 -1.97 -14.88
C LEU A 243 9.78 -0.88 -15.97
N ASP A 244 8.69 -0.14 -16.16
CA ASP A 244 8.59 0.95 -17.13
C ASP A 244 8.89 2.33 -16.51
N LEU A 245 9.30 2.38 -15.24
CA LEU A 245 9.67 3.61 -14.57
C LEU A 245 10.98 4.18 -15.11
N THR A 246 10.93 5.39 -15.63
CA THR A 246 12.14 6.16 -15.98
C THR A 246 12.78 6.75 -14.72
N PRO A 247 14.07 7.17 -14.77
CA PRO A 247 14.71 7.81 -13.62
C PRO A 247 13.93 9.02 -13.06
N GLU A 248 13.32 9.83 -13.92
CA GLU A 248 12.49 10.98 -13.50
C GLU A 248 11.25 10.53 -12.74
N LEU A 249 10.61 9.45 -13.22
CA LEU A 249 9.45 8.88 -12.54
C LEU A 249 9.81 8.27 -11.17
N GLN A 250 10.99 7.65 -11.06
CA GLN A 250 11.48 7.07 -9.79
C GLN A 250 11.77 8.17 -8.76
N GLN A 251 12.47 9.23 -9.15
CA GLN A 251 12.77 10.37 -8.28
C GLN A 251 11.50 11.05 -7.78
N ASP A 252 10.56 11.31 -8.69
CA ASP A 252 9.30 11.94 -8.34
C ASP A 252 8.38 11.01 -7.53
N LEU A 253 8.48 9.68 -7.73
CA LEU A 253 7.82 8.69 -6.88
C LEU A 253 8.33 8.74 -5.43
N ALA A 254 9.63 8.90 -5.24
CA ALA A 254 10.21 9.03 -3.90
C ALA A 254 9.65 10.27 -3.18
N ILE A 255 9.46 11.37 -3.89
CA ILE A 255 8.82 12.59 -3.35
C ILE A 255 7.36 12.29 -2.98
N ALA A 256 6.60 11.71 -3.90
CA ALA A 256 5.19 11.41 -3.68
C ALA A 256 4.95 10.44 -2.51
N LEU A 257 5.77 9.38 -2.40
CA LEU A 257 5.74 8.43 -1.27
C LEU A 257 6.06 9.12 0.05
N LYS A 258 7.11 9.93 0.08
CA LYS A 258 7.51 10.66 1.30
C LYS A 258 6.41 11.62 1.75
N GLU A 259 5.84 12.40 0.85
CA GLU A 259 4.76 13.34 1.18
C GLU A 259 3.50 12.60 1.68
N LEU A 260 3.07 11.55 0.99
CA LEU A 260 1.88 10.80 1.35
C LEU A 260 2.03 10.16 2.73
N THR A 261 3.15 9.46 2.97
CA THR A 261 3.38 8.75 4.24
C THR A 261 3.66 9.71 5.39
N SER A 262 4.27 10.89 5.14
CA SER A 262 4.39 11.96 6.14
C SER A 262 3.02 12.52 6.54
N ARG A 263 2.10 12.73 5.59
CA ARG A 263 0.72 13.17 5.89
C ARG A 263 -0.04 12.11 6.70
N TYR A 264 0.20 10.83 6.44
CA TYR A 264 -0.35 9.76 7.27
C TYR A 264 0.15 9.83 8.71
N ASP A 265 1.46 9.91 8.93
CA ASP A 265 2.02 10.00 10.28
C ASP A 265 1.58 11.30 10.98
N ASN A 266 1.47 12.41 10.27
CA ASN A 266 0.99 13.70 10.80
C ASN A 266 -0.50 13.71 11.16
N LEU A 267 -1.31 12.79 10.61
CA LEU A 267 -2.77 12.80 10.84
C LEU A 267 -3.13 12.60 12.32
N PHE A 268 -2.35 11.81 13.04
CA PHE A 268 -2.54 11.56 14.47
C PHE A 268 -1.22 11.66 15.26
N GLU A 269 -0.18 12.25 14.67
CA GLU A 269 1.17 12.38 15.25
C GLU A 269 1.70 11.04 15.79
N CYS A 270 1.63 10.01 14.96
CA CYS A 270 2.08 8.67 15.29
C CYS A 270 2.65 7.96 14.04
N SER A 271 3.42 6.89 14.25
CA SER A 271 3.75 5.97 13.16
C SER A 271 2.47 5.33 12.65
N PHE A 272 1.90 5.91 11.59
CA PHE A 272 0.57 5.56 11.08
C PHE A 272 0.58 4.19 10.42
N PRO A 273 -0.21 3.23 10.89
CA PRO A 273 -0.21 1.88 10.33
C PRO A 273 -0.96 1.84 9.01
N TYR A 274 -0.46 1.03 8.07
CA TYR A 274 -1.14 0.70 6.82
C TYR A 274 -0.64 -0.65 6.27
N SER A 275 -1.44 -1.27 5.41
CA SER A 275 -0.93 -2.20 4.40
C SER A 275 -0.88 -1.46 3.07
N MET A 276 0.24 -1.56 2.36
CA MET A 276 0.35 -1.06 1.00
C MET A 276 0.82 -2.16 0.06
N GLY A 277 0.46 -2.07 -1.21
CA GLY A 277 0.95 -2.98 -2.25
C GLY A 277 0.87 -2.38 -3.64
N TRP A 278 1.82 -2.79 -4.50
CA TRP A 278 1.87 -2.41 -5.90
C TRP A 278 1.10 -3.39 -6.76
N HIS A 279 0.26 -2.86 -7.65
CA HIS A 279 -0.41 -3.57 -8.72
C HIS A 279 0.07 -3.03 -10.08
N PHE A 280 0.36 -3.93 -11.00
CA PHE A 280 0.89 -3.63 -12.33
C PHE A 280 0.61 -4.78 -13.29
N ALA A 281 0.90 -4.60 -14.57
CA ALA A 281 0.68 -5.64 -15.58
C ALA A 281 1.37 -6.95 -15.17
N PRO A 282 0.63 -8.08 -15.08
CA PRO A 282 1.26 -9.38 -14.85
C PRO A 282 2.37 -9.64 -15.89
N PRO A 283 3.49 -10.27 -15.50
CA PRO A 283 4.65 -10.46 -16.40
C PRO A 283 4.33 -11.18 -17.71
N ARG A 284 3.27 -11.99 -17.71
CA ARG A 284 2.82 -12.77 -18.87
C ARG A 284 1.44 -12.36 -19.36
N SER A 285 0.98 -11.15 -19.01
CA SER A 285 -0.27 -10.59 -19.55
C SER A 285 -0.15 -10.47 -21.08
N ASP A 286 -1.20 -10.88 -21.77
CA ASP A 286 -1.33 -10.70 -23.23
C ASP A 286 -1.96 -9.34 -23.59
N CYS A 287 -2.25 -8.49 -22.58
CA CYS A 287 -2.77 -7.14 -22.75
C CYS A 287 -2.18 -6.17 -21.71
N PRO A 288 -0.83 -6.03 -21.63
CA PRO A 288 -0.21 -5.17 -20.61
C PRO A 288 -0.59 -3.69 -20.76
N GLU A 289 -0.99 -3.27 -21.96
CA GLU A 289 -1.45 -1.90 -22.25
C GLU A 289 -2.77 -1.53 -21.57
N ALA A 290 -3.54 -2.51 -21.10
CA ALA A 290 -4.75 -2.24 -20.30
C ALA A 290 -4.42 -1.76 -18.88
N TRP A 291 -3.24 -2.14 -18.39
CA TRP A 291 -2.82 -1.87 -17.04
C TRP A 291 -2.27 -0.47 -16.85
N GLN A 292 -2.50 0.04 -15.66
CA GLN A 292 -1.83 1.23 -15.13
C GLN A 292 -1.21 0.87 -13.79
N LEU A 293 0.08 1.11 -13.63
CA LEU A 293 0.78 0.97 -12.35
C LEU A 293 0.08 1.79 -11.26
N HIS A 294 -0.20 1.17 -10.13
CA HIS A 294 -0.76 1.85 -8.97
C HIS A 294 -0.39 1.15 -7.67
N ALA A 295 -0.37 1.91 -6.58
CA ALA A 295 -0.23 1.36 -5.24
C ALA A 295 -1.47 1.67 -4.42
N HIS A 296 -1.99 0.63 -3.75
CA HIS A 296 -3.02 0.75 -2.75
C HIS A 296 -2.41 1.00 -1.38
N PHE A 297 -3.05 1.85 -0.57
CA PHE A 297 -2.76 2.02 0.85
C PHE A 297 -4.05 1.83 1.64
N TYR A 298 -4.05 0.87 2.56
CA TYR A 298 -5.20 0.48 3.37
C TYR A 298 -4.91 0.70 4.87
N PRO A 299 -5.16 1.90 5.40
CA PRO A 299 -4.94 2.21 6.81
C PRO A 299 -6.14 1.84 7.67
N PRO A 300 -5.95 1.31 8.90
CA PRO A 300 -7.03 0.90 9.77
C PRO A 300 -7.52 2.00 10.70
N LEU A 301 -6.78 3.12 10.85
CA LEU A 301 -7.14 4.16 11.81
C LEU A 301 -8.28 5.04 11.29
N LEU A 302 -9.22 5.39 12.18
CA LEU A 302 -10.44 6.10 11.81
C LEU A 302 -10.54 7.51 12.42
N ARG A 303 -10.33 7.63 13.74
CA ARG A 303 -10.61 8.88 14.48
C ARG A 303 -9.45 9.35 15.34
N SER A 304 -8.55 8.45 15.70
CA SER A 304 -7.36 8.72 16.52
C SER A 304 -6.33 7.62 16.29
N ALA A 305 -5.15 7.79 16.86
CA ALA A 305 -4.07 6.81 16.84
C ALA A 305 -4.45 5.42 17.41
N THR A 306 -5.52 5.33 18.21
CA THR A 306 -5.94 4.10 18.90
C THR A 306 -7.27 3.54 18.41
N VAL A 307 -8.07 4.33 17.68
CA VAL A 307 -9.39 3.91 17.19
C VAL A 307 -9.26 3.27 15.83
N ARG A 308 -9.31 1.94 15.82
CA ARG A 308 -9.16 1.10 14.63
C ARG A 308 -10.50 0.78 13.98
N LYS A 309 -10.49 0.71 12.67
CA LYS A 309 -11.60 0.18 11.89
C LYS A 309 -11.34 -1.30 11.56
N PHE A 310 -12.34 -2.10 11.79
CA PHE A 310 -12.40 -3.48 11.31
C PHE A 310 -13.57 -3.62 10.34
N MET A 311 -13.42 -4.47 9.33
CA MET A 311 -14.54 -4.93 8.50
C MET A 311 -15.32 -5.96 9.31
N VAL A 312 -16.55 -5.62 9.74
CA VAL A 312 -17.38 -6.46 10.62
C VAL A 312 -18.86 -6.35 10.26
N GLY A 313 -19.65 -7.32 10.71
CA GLY A 313 -21.10 -7.31 10.57
C GLY A 313 -21.53 -7.15 9.11
N PHE A 314 -22.27 -6.07 8.80
CA PHE A 314 -22.78 -5.80 7.45
C PHE A 314 -21.66 -5.81 6.39
N GLU A 315 -20.49 -5.28 6.70
CA GLU A 315 -19.37 -5.19 5.76
C GLU A 315 -18.82 -6.55 5.37
N MET A 316 -18.75 -7.50 6.29
CA MET A 316 -18.33 -8.88 6.02
C MET A 316 -19.42 -9.74 5.38
N LEU A 317 -20.70 -9.47 5.72
CA LEU A 317 -21.81 -10.31 5.36
C LEU A 317 -22.56 -9.85 4.10
N ALA A 318 -22.39 -8.58 3.72
CA ALA A 318 -23.14 -7.99 2.63
C ALA A 318 -22.27 -7.10 1.72
N GLU A 319 -21.94 -5.88 2.15
CA GLU A 319 -21.26 -4.91 1.31
C GLU A 319 -20.42 -3.94 2.16
N THR A 320 -19.24 -3.61 1.69
CA THR A 320 -18.37 -2.61 2.35
C THR A 320 -19.10 -1.30 2.58
N GLN A 321 -18.94 -0.70 3.77
CA GLN A 321 -19.64 0.51 4.17
C GLN A 321 -18.68 1.54 4.76
N ARG A 322 -18.90 2.83 4.44
CA ARG A 322 -18.11 3.97 4.89
C ARG A 322 -19.01 5.11 5.36
N ASP A 323 -18.62 5.74 6.49
CA ASP A 323 -19.24 6.97 7.00
C ASP A 323 -18.48 8.21 6.53
N LEU A 324 -17.13 8.16 6.62
CA LEU A 324 -16.25 9.22 6.13
C LEU A 324 -16.21 9.16 4.59
N THR A 325 -16.57 10.27 3.93
CA THR A 325 -16.52 10.31 2.47
C THR A 325 -15.08 10.45 1.96
N PRO A 326 -14.76 9.97 0.76
CA PRO A 326 -13.46 10.16 0.14
C PRO A 326 -13.01 11.62 0.07
N GLU A 327 -13.91 12.54 -0.22
CA GLU A 327 -13.65 13.98 -0.28
C GLU A 327 -13.23 14.54 1.09
N GLN A 328 -13.94 14.17 2.15
CA GLN A 328 -13.61 14.57 3.53
C GLN A 328 -12.28 13.97 4.00
N ALA A 329 -12.00 12.71 3.65
CA ALA A 329 -10.73 12.07 3.98
C ALA A 329 -9.56 12.75 3.26
N ALA A 330 -9.71 13.04 1.97
CA ALA A 330 -8.70 13.74 1.18
C ALA A 330 -8.44 15.16 1.67
N GLU A 331 -9.50 15.91 2.00
CA GLU A 331 -9.39 17.26 2.58
C GLU A 331 -8.55 17.24 3.87
N ARG A 332 -8.83 16.30 4.78
CA ARG A 332 -8.09 16.16 6.02
C ARG A 332 -6.62 15.83 5.80
N LEU A 333 -6.31 14.89 4.91
CA LEU A 333 -4.92 14.52 4.60
C LEU A 333 -4.19 15.68 3.89
N ARG A 334 -4.82 16.34 2.92
CA ARG A 334 -4.26 17.46 2.17
C ARG A 334 -3.95 18.68 3.05
N ALA A 335 -4.74 18.91 4.09
CA ALA A 335 -4.54 20.01 5.04
C ALA A 335 -3.30 19.83 5.94
N LEU A 336 -2.73 18.62 6.01
CA LEU A 336 -1.56 18.34 6.83
C LEU A 336 -0.26 18.75 6.12
N SER A 337 0.79 19.03 6.91
CA SER A 337 2.12 19.31 6.39
C SER A 337 2.67 18.12 5.59
N PRO A 338 3.38 18.34 4.47
CA PRO A 338 4.17 17.31 3.80
C PRO A 338 5.46 16.97 4.55
N ILE A 339 5.85 17.80 5.54
CA ILE A 339 7.04 17.59 6.39
C ILE A 339 6.59 16.78 7.60
N HIS A 340 7.32 15.71 7.91
CA HIS A 340 7.01 14.82 9.03
C HIS A 340 7.08 15.56 10.38
N TYR A 341 6.13 15.30 11.28
CA TYR A 341 5.97 16.02 12.56
C TYR A 341 7.23 15.96 13.45
N ASN A 342 8.02 14.87 13.44
CA ASN A 342 9.27 14.77 14.16
C ASN A 342 10.32 15.79 13.69
N GLN A 343 10.41 16.08 12.39
CA GLN A 343 11.34 17.09 11.85
C GLN A 343 10.91 18.50 12.21
N THR A 344 9.62 18.76 12.23
CA THR A 344 9.06 20.06 12.64
C THR A 344 9.32 20.32 14.13
N ASN A 345 9.21 19.30 14.97
CA ASN A 345 9.45 19.42 16.41
C ASN A 345 10.93 19.67 16.72
N GLN A 346 11.86 18.96 16.06
CA GLN A 346 13.31 19.19 16.19
C GLN A 346 13.71 20.63 15.80
N ALA A 347 13.20 21.13 14.68
CA ALA A 347 13.49 22.50 14.25
C ALA A 347 12.96 23.56 15.24
N ASN A 348 11.85 23.30 15.92
CA ASN A 348 11.30 24.19 16.94
C ASN A 348 12.09 24.13 18.26
N GLU A 349 12.62 22.95 18.63
CA GLU A 349 13.49 22.80 19.83
C GLU A 349 14.85 23.45 19.64
N GLU A 350 15.43 23.40 18.43
CA GLU A 350 16.72 24.07 18.10
C GLU A 350 16.58 25.60 17.99
N ALA A 351 15.36 26.12 17.84
CA ALA A 351 15.08 27.57 17.73
C ALA A 351 14.79 28.23 19.10
N LEU A 352 14.69 27.49 20.20
CA LEU A 352 14.46 27.94 21.57
C LEU A 352 15.76 27.92 22.38
#